data_6b07530d5104a3d6ffe0ea9a6029e51c
#
_entry.id   6b07530d5104a3d6ffe0ea9a6029e51c
#
_cell.length_a   1.000
_cell.length_b   1.000
_cell.length_c   1.000
_cell.angle_alpha   90.00
_cell.angle_beta   90.00
_cell.angle_gamma   90.00
#
_symmetry.space_group_name_H-M   'P 1'
#
loop_
_entity.id
_entity.type
_entity.pdbx_description
1 polymer ?
#
loop_
_entity_poly.entity_id
_entity_poly.type
_entity_poly.pdbx_seq_one_letter_code
_entity_poly.pdbx_strand_id
1 'polypeptide(L)'
;ISIGHAQPDYVRALSEQAARLGFYSNSVENSLQTTLAEKLGRASGYDDYSLFLCNSGAEANENALKLASFHTGRTKVLAFSKAFHGRTSGAVAATDNPAISAPFNRTANVEFVPLNDRAAARAKLATGEFAAVIIEGIQGVAGIHCPADDFLRGLRTAASETGTQLILDEIQSGYGRTGRFFAHQAAGIRPD
;
A
#
# COMPACT_ATOMS: atom_id res chain seq x y z
N ILE A 1 -12.18 7.93 -8.79
CA ILE A 1 -13.47 7.18 -8.83
C ILE A 1 -13.48 6.35 -10.10
N SER A 2 -13.28 5.04 -9.97
CA SER A 2 -13.10 4.15 -11.13
C SER A 2 -14.38 3.92 -11.92
N ILE A 3 -15.54 3.97 -11.28
CA ILE A 3 -16.86 3.72 -11.89
C ILE A 3 -17.68 4.98 -12.12
N GLY A 4 -17.15 6.16 -11.86
CA GLY A 4 -17.84 7.45 -11.95
C GLY A 4 -18.71 7.76 -10.75
N HIS A 5 -19.40 8.91 -10.81
CA HIS A 5 -20.31 9.36 -9.76
C HIS A 5 -21.72 8.79 -9.99
N ALA A 6 -22.40 8.43 -8.88
CA ALA A 6 -23.80 7.98 -8.87
C ALA A 6 -24.10 6.84 -9.88
N GLN A 7 -23.16 5.91 -10.05
CA GLN A 7 -23.38 4.77 -10.92
C GLN A 7 -24.60 3.97 -10.41
N PRO A 8 -25.63 3.72 -11.24
CA PRO A 8 -26.94 3.21 -10.78
C PRO A 8 -26.87 1.87 -10.06
N ASP A 9 -26.07 0.92 -10.57
CA ASP A 9 -25.94 -0.40 -9.94
C ASP A 9 -25.25 -0.34 -8.59
N TYR A 10 -24.26 0.55 -8.45
CA TYR A 10 -23.59 0.80 -7.16
C TYR A 10 -24.56 1.38 -6.13
N VAL A 11 -25.34 2.40 -6.53
CA VAL A 11 -26.33 3.02 -5.62
C VAL A 11 -27.37 1.99 -5.19
N ARG A 12 -27.89 1.20 -6.14
CA ARG A 12 -28.86 0.13 -5.86
C ARG A 12 -28.29 -0.89 -4.87
N ALA A 13 -27.10 -1.43 -5.15
CA ALA A 13 -26.46 -2.44 -4.29
C ALA A 13 -26.23 -1.94 -2.85
N LEU A 14 -25.81 -0.67 -2.69
CA LEU A 14 -25.66 -0.05 -1.36
C LEU A 14 -27.01 0.05 -0.64
N SER A 15 -28.04 0.55 -1.33
CA SER A 15 -29.37 0.75 -0.73
C SER A 15 -30.00 -0.58 -0.31
N GLU A 16 -29.91 -1.60 -1.15
CA GLU A 16 -30.43 -2.94 -0.87
C GLU A 16 -29.68 -3.57 0.31
N GLN A 17 -28.35 -3.45 0.35
CA GLN A 17 -27.57 -4.01 1.47
C GLN A 17 -27.81 -3.26 2.77
N ALA A 18 -27.88 -1.93 2.75
CA ALA A 18 -28.17 -1.12 3.94
C ALA A 18 -29.56 -1.44 4.53
N ALA A 19 -30.56 -1.74 3.68
CA ALA A 19 -31.88 -2.18 4.12
C ALA A 19 -31.89 -3.58 4.79
N ARG A 20 -30.91 -4.41 4.48
CA ARG A 20 -30.77 -5.78 5.04
C ARG A 20 -29.89 -5.81 6.29
N LEU A 21 -28.72 -5.18 6.21
CA LEU A 21 -27.72 -5.17 7.28
C LEU A 21 -26.77 -4.00 7.09
N GLY A 22 -26.93 -2.95 7.90
CA GLY A 22 -26.11 -1.75 7.85
C GLY A 22 -24.85 -1.80 8.71
N PHE A 23 -24.85 -2.68 9.73
CA PHE A 23 -23.72 -2.83 10.64
C PHE A 23 -23.64 -4.27 11.18
N TYR A 24 -22.41 -4.77 11.40
CA TYR A 24 -22.16 -6.04 12.08
C TYR A 24 -20.81 -5.98 12.81
N SER A 25 -20.63 -6.89 13.77
CA SER A 25 -19.35 -7.07 14.47
C SER A 25 -18.48 -8.12 13.75
N ASN A 26 -17.16 -7.91 13.74
CA ASN A 26 -16.19 -8.92 13.28
C ASN A 26 -16.17 -10.21 14.11
N SER A 27 -17.00 -10.29 15.17
CA SER A 27 -17.21 -11.52 15.95
C SER A 27 -18.04 -12.57 15.21
N VAL A 28 -18.64 -12.22 14.09
CA VAL A 28 -19.47 -13.11 13.26
C VAL A 28 -18.97 -13.11 11.83
N GLU A 29 -19.13 -14.25 11.16
CA GLU A 29 -18.77 -14.37 9.75
C GLU A 29 -19.72 -13.54 8.87
N ASN A 30 -19.14 -12.93 7.84
CA ASN A 30 -19.88 -12.21 6.81
C ASN A 30 -19.49 -12.73 5.43
N SER A 31 -20.43 -13.39 4.77
CA SER A 31 -20.21 -13.98 3.44
C SER A 31 -19.81 -12.96 2.38
N LEU A 32 -20.15 -11.67 2.54
CA LEU A 32 -19.73 -10.62 1.62
C LEU A 32 -18.22 -10.38 1.68
N GLN A 33 -17.59 -10.51 2.86
CA GLN A 33 -16.13 -10.39 2.98
C GLN A 33 -15.42 -11.53 2.26
N THR A 34 -15.89 -12.77 2.45
CA THR A 34 -15.34 -13.94 1.76
C THR A 34 -15.48 -13.79 0.24
N THR A 35 -16.69 -13.43 -0.22
CA THR A 35 -16.96 -13.19 -1.65
C THR A 35 -16.07 -12.07 -2.21
N LEU A 36 -15.85 -11.00 -1.45
CA LEU A 36 -14.97 -9.90 -1.86
C LEU A 36 -13.52 -10.37 -1.98
N ALA A 37 -13.00 -11.10 -0.99
CA ALA A 37 -11.64 -11.64 -1.01
C ALA A 37 -11.40 -12.51 -2.26
N GLU A 38 -12.31 -13.44 -2.55
CA GLU A 38 -12.24 -14.29 -3.74
C GLU A 38 -12.30 -13.49 -5.05
N LYS A 39 -13.20 -12.50 -5.14
CA LYS A 39 -13.31 -11.65 -6.34
C LYS A 39 -12.08 -10.79 -6.55
N LEU A 40 -11.54 -10.20 -5.47
CA LEU A 40 -10.31 -9.40 -5.55
C LEU A 40 -9.12 -10.27 -5.93
N GLY A 41 -8.96 -11.45 -5.32
CA GLY A 41 -7.91 -12.39 -5.66
C GLY A 41 -7.92 -12.73 -7.15
N ARG A 42 -9.07 -13.16 -7.68
CA ARG A 42 -9.23 -13.46 -9.11
C ARG A 42 -8.97 -12.25 -10.01
N ALA A 43 -9.49 -11.08 -9.66
CA ALA A 43 -9.36 -9.88 -10.49
C ALA A 43 -7.93 -9.31 -10.51
N SER A 44 -7.22 -9.43 -9.40
CA SER A 44 -5.84 -8.95 -9.26
C SER A 44 -4.79 -9.99 -9.67
N GLY A 45 -5.15 -11.27 -9.72
CA GLY A 45 -4.21 -12.37 -9.89
C GLY A 45 -3.47 -12.74 -8.60
N TYR A 46 -4.01 -12.36 -7.43
CA TYR A 46 -3.46 -12.61 -6.09
C TYR A 46 -4.44 -13.41 -5.24
N ASP A 47 -4.89 -14.54 -5.74
CA ASP A 47 -5.82 -15.46 -5.07
C ASP A 47 -5.20 -16.20 -3.87
N ASP A 48 -3.88 -16.15 -3.74
CA ASP A 48 -3.09 -16.66 -2.62
C ASP A 48 -2.86 -15.62 -1.49
N TYR A 49 -3.40 -14.40 -1.61
CA TYR A 49 -3.30 -13.35 -0.60
C TYR A 49 -4.54 -13.28 0.28
N SER A 50 -4.35 -12.91 1.54
CA SER A 50 -5.44 -12.63 2.47
C SER A 50 -5.92 -11.19 2.33
N LEU A 51 -7.24 -10.97 2.50
CA LEU A 51 -7.84 -9.65 2.51
C LEU A 51 -7.97 -9.13 3.96
N PHE A 52 -7.44 -7.93 4.19
CA PHE A 52 -7.70 -7.16 5.40
C PHE A 52 -8.49 -5.89 5.05
N LEU A 53 -9.64 -5.70 5.70
CA LEU A 53 -10.52 -4.54 5.49
C LEU A 53 -10.27 -3.48 6.56
N CYS A 54 -10.18 -2.23 6.15
CA CYS A 54 -10.02 -1.05 7.00
C CYS A 54 -10.79 0.13 6.41
N ASN A 55 -10.79 1.29 7.09
CA ASN A 55 -11.64 2.40 6.72
C ASN A 55 -10.95 3.42 5.78
N SER A 56 -9.64 3.37 5.67
CA SER A 56 -8.87 4.34 4.87
C SER A 56 -7.56 3.76 4.36
N GLY A 57 -6.99 4.40 3.33
CA GLY A 57 -5.67 4.07 2.85
C GLY A 57 -4.56 4.28 3.89
N ALA A 58 -4.70 5.31 4.74
CA ALA A 58 -3.76 5.52 5.84
C ALA A 58 -3.77 4.33 6.83
N GLU A 59 -4.94 3.80 7.17
CA GLU A 59 -5.06 2.61 8.02
C GLU A 59 -4.50 1.36 7.32
N ALA A 60 -4.69 1.22 6.02
CA ALA A 60 -4.10 0.13 5.26
C ALA A 60 -2.57 0.16 5.36
N ASN A 61 -1.96 1.32 5.12
CA ASN A 61 -0.51 1.50 5.25
C ASN A 61 -0.01 1.29 6.68
N GLU A 62 -0.71 1.82 7.71
CA GLU A 62 -0.38 1.56 9.11
C GLU A 62 -0.33 0.06 9.42
N ASN A 63 -1.33 -0.69 8.97
CA ASN A 63 -1.39 -2.13 9.22
C ASN A 63 -0.33 -2.89 8.42
N ALA A 64 -0.05 -2.50 7.17
CA ALA A 64 1.03 -3.10 6.38
C ALA A 64 2.40 -2.90 7.05
N LEU A 65 2.71 -1.68 7.49
CA LEU A 65 3.95 -1.37 8.22
C LEU A 65 4.05 -2.16 9.53
N LYS A 66 2.96 -2.26 10.28
CA LYS A 66 2.87 -3.01 11.52
C LYS A 66 3.08 -4.51 11.29
N LEU A 67 2.45 -5.10 10.28
CA LEU A 67 2.62 -6.50 9.92
C LEU A 67 4.06 -6.80 9.50
N ALA A 68 4.66 -5.96 8.67
CA ALA A 68 6.06 -6.08 8.27
C ALA A 68 7.01 -6.05 9.47
N SER A 69 6.76 -5.16 10.43
CA SER A 69 7.55 -5.07 11.67
C SER A 69 7.38 -6.31 12.55
N PHE A 70 6.16 -6.83 12.70
CA PHE A 70 5.93 -8.08 13.44
C PHE A 70 6.63 -9.27 12.78
N HIS A 71 6.53 -9.37 11.46
CA HIS A 71 7.11 -10.49 10.70
C HIS A 71 8.63 -10.50 10.77
N THR A 72 9.26 -9.35 10.64
CA THR A 72 10.73 -9.23 10.57
C THR A 72 11.41 -9.03 11.92
N GLY A 73 10.67 -8.59 12.95
CA GLY A 73 11.21 -8.13 14.23
C GLY A 73 11.99 -6.81 14.14
N ARG A 74 11.94 -6.13 12.99
CA ARG A 74 12.68 -4.87 12.72
C ARG A 74 11.76 -3.67 12.88
N THR A 75 12.36 -2.46 12.99
CA THR A 75 11.60 -1.22 13.22
C THR A 75 11.74 -0.19 12.11
N LYS A 76 12.81 -0.26 11.30
CA LYS A 76 13.04 0.74 10.25
C LYS A 76 12.19 0.51 9.01
N VAL A 77 11.78 1.60 8.39
CA VAL A 77 11.04 1.64 7.14
C VAL A 77 11.78 2.51 6.14
N LEU A 78 11.97 2.01 4.92
CA LEU A 78 12.47 2.79 3.81
C LEU A 78 11.29 3.33 3.00
N ALA A 79 11.28 4.64 2.77
CA ALA A 79 10.30 5.33 1.92
C ALA A 79 11.03 6.18 0.88
N PHE A 80 10.27 6.84 0.00
CA PHE A 80 10.85 7.61 -1.10
C PHE A 80 10.53 9.09 -0.98
N SER A 81 11.48 9.93 -1.42
CA SER A 81 11.26 11.38 -1.51
C SER A 81 9.97 11.69 -2.26
N LYS A 82 9.23 12.66 -1.75
CA LYS A 82 7.90 13.08 -2.24
C LYS A 82 6.78 12.03 -2.07
N ALA A 83 7.00 10.94 -1.34
CA ALA A 83 5.95 9.95 -1.08
C ALA A 83 4.81 10.53 -0.24
N PHE A 84 3.60 10.00 -0.46
CA PHE A 84 2.42 10.26 0.36
C PHE A 84 1.71 8.95 0.69
N HIS A 85 1.74 8.55 1.96
CA HIS A 85 1.14 7.29 2.43
C HIS A 85 -0.01 7.48 3.41
N GLY A 86 -0.31 8.73 3.77
CA GLY A 86 -1.42 9.04 4.66
C GLY A 86 -1.08 10.06 5.74
N ARG A 87 -2.01 10.25 6.69
CA ARG A 87 -1.90 11.25 7.76
C ARG A 87 -2.06 10.68 9.16
N THR A 88 -2.21 9.37 9.31
CA THR A 88 -2.08 8.67 10.60
C THR A 88 -0.60 8.54 10.98
N SER A 89 -0.29 8.13 12.20
CA SER A 89 1.05 8.33 12.78
C SER A 89 2.18 7.69 11.98
N GLY A 90 2.11 6.40 11.67
CA GLY A 90 3.13 5.72 10.87
C GLY A 90 3.06 6.09 9.39
N ALA A 91 1.86 6.24 8.83
CA ALA A 91 1.68 6.64 7.44
C ALA A 91 2.21 8.06 7.16
N VAL A 92 2.01 9.02 8.09
CA VAL A 92 2.57 10.36 7.93
C VAL A 92 4.08 10.40 8.16
N ALA A 93 4.60 9.52 9.02
CA ALA A 93 6.04 9.37 9.19
C ALA A 93 6.72 8.89 7.90
N ALA A 94 6.05 8.03 7.11
CA ALA A 94 6.51 7.56 5.81
C ALA A 94 6.14 8.51 4.64
N THR A 95 5.48 9.64 4.94
CA THR A 95 5.12 10.68 3.97
C THR A 95 6.17 11.78 3.98
N ASP A 96 6.77 12.07 2.83
CA ASP A 96 7.79 13.12 2.69
C ASP A 96 7.14 14.50 2.50
N ASN A 97 6.47 14.96 3.56
CA ASN A 97 5.86 16.29 3.60
C ASN A 97 5.90 16.86 5.04
N PRO A 98 6.90 17.69 5.36
CA PRO A 98 7.05 18.25 6.70
C PRO A 98 5.89 19.18 7.12
N ALA A 99 5.12 19.71 6.16
CA ALA A 99 4.01 20.61 6.46
C ALA A 99 2.82 19.90 7.14
N ILE A 100 2.68 18.59 6.96
CA ILE A 100 1.62 17.78 7.57
C ILE A 100 2.12 16.83 8.66
N SER A 101 3.42 16.79 8.92
CA SER A 101 4.04 15.97 9.97
C SER A 101 4.22 16.80 11.25
N ALA A 102 3.33 16.61 12.21
CA ALA A 102 3.46 17.24 13.52
C ALA A 102 4.68 16.69 14.29
N PRO A 103 5.22 17.43 15.28
CA PRO A 103 6.31 16.91 16.13
C PRO A 103 6.01 15.53 16.74
N PHE A 104 4.77 15.27 17.10
CA PHE A 104 4.28 13.98 17.61
C PHE A 104 4.50 12.82 16.65
N ASN A 105 4.46 13.08 15.33
CA ASN A 105 4.54 12.04 14.29
C ASN A 105 6.00 11.76 13.84
N ARG A 106 6.97 12.57 14.30
CA ARG A 106 8.36 12.44 13.88
C ARG A 106 9.00 11.22 14.53
N THR A 107 9.69 10.43 13.75
CA THR A 107 10.42 9.25 14.20
C THR A 107 11.74 9.10 13.45
N ALA A 108 12.73 8.52 14.10
CA ALA A 108 14.00 8.13 13.48
C ALA A 108 13.90 6.78 12.72
N ASN A 109 12.75 6.12 12.79
CA ASN A 109 12.55 4.80 12.18
C ASN A 109 12.22 4.84 10.68
N VAL A 110 11.99 6.02 10.10
CA VAL A 110 11.74 6.16 8.65
C VAL A 110 12.89 6.89 7.99
N GLU A 111 13.42 6.30 6.94
CA GLU A 111 14.48 6.88 6.12
C GLU A 111 13.98 7.06 4.68
N PHE A 112 14.40 8.14 4.04
CA PHE A 112 13.99 8.47 2.67
C PHE A 112 15.17 8.40 1.71
N VAL A 113 14.90 7.90 0.50
CA VAL A 113 15.83 7.95 -0.64
C VAL A 113 15.12 8.53 -1.86
N PRO A 114 15.86 9.10 -2.84
CA PRO A 114 15.22 9.58 -4.06
C PRO A 114 14.52 8.45 -4.83
N LEU A 115 13.35 8.78 -5.42
CA LEU A 115 12.68 7.86 -6.33
C LEU A 115 13.58 7.56 -7.53
N ASN A 116 13.60 6.31 -7.97
CA ASN A 116 14.45 5.81 -9.05
C ASN A 116 15.97 5.79 -8.76
N ASP A 117 16.41 6.13 -7.56
CA ASP A 117 17.80 5.92 -7.14
C ASP A 117 18.01 4.50 -6.63
N ARG A 118 18.30 3.59 -7.57
CA ARG A 118 18.52 2.17 -7.28
C ARG A 118 19.73 1.94 -6.36
N ALA A 119 20.78 2.74 -6.52
CA ALA A 119 22.01 2.58 -5.73
C ALA A 119 21.76 2.97 -4.26
N ALA A 120 21.09 4.09 -4.01
CA ALA A 120 20.73 4.52 -2.67
C ALA A 120 19.78 3.53 -1.99
N ALA A 121 18.73 3.07 -2.69
CA ALA A 121 17.79 2.09 -2.15
C ALA A 121 18.50 0.78 -1.79
N ARG A 122 19.32 0.24 -2.69
CA ARG A 122 20.08 -0.99 -2.45
C ARG A 122 21.05 -0.86 -1.28
N ALA A 123 21.79 0.25 -1.19
CA ALA A 123 22.72 0.50 -0.10
C ALA A 123 22.02 0.54 1.26
N LYS A 124 20.84 1.15 1.34
CA LYS A 124 20.03 1.17 2.57
C LYS A 124 19.55 -0.23 2.94
N LEU A 125 18.92 -0.94 2.01
CA LEU A 125 18.39 -2.27 2.27
C LEU A 125 19.48 -3.28 2.65
N ALA A 126 20.68 -3.16 2.07
CA ALA A 126 21.82 -4.03 2.35
C ALA A 126 22.27 -4.04 3.82
N THR A 127 21.89 -3.01 4.62
CA THR A 127 22.14 -3.00 6.06
C THR A 127 21.39 -4.09 6.83
N GLY A 128 20.30 -4.61 6.26
CA GLY A 128 19.43 -5.60 6.90
C GLY A 128 18.59 -5.06 8.06
N GLU A 129 18.54 -3.73 8.26
CA GLU A 129 17.84 -3.10 9.40
C GLU A 129 16.36 -2.79 9.11
N PHE A 130 15.93 -2.83 7.85
CA PHE A 130 14.58 -2.42 7.45
C PHE A 130 13.57 -3.55 7.58
N ALA A 131 12.46 -3.26 8.26
CA ALA A 131 11.27 -4.11 8.31
C ALA A 131 10.55 -4.10 6.96
N ALA A 132 10.42 -2.91 6.38
CA ALA A 132 9.70 -2.70 5.14
C ALA A 132 10.38 -1.65 4.26
N VAL A 133 10.12 -1.76 2.96
CA VAL A 133 10.19 -0.65 2.02
C VAL A 133 8.79 -0.42 1.46
N ILE A 134 8.33 0.83 1.50
CA ILE A 134 6.99 1.22 1.01
C ILE A 134 7.14 2.18 -0.17
N ILE A 135 6.36 1.90 -1.23
CA ILE A 135 6.40 2.70 -2.46
C ILE A 135 5.02 2.78 -3.12
N GLU A 136 4.65 3.95 -3.62
CA GLU A 136 3.47 4.12 -4.46
C GLU A 136 3.70 3.55 -5.86
N GLY A 137 2.68 2.93 -6.46
CA GLY A 137 2.70 2.55 -7.87
C GLY A 137 2.89 3.75 -8.80
N ILE A 138 2.32 4.90 -8.43
CA ILE A 138 2.56 6.23 -9.01
C ILE A 138 2.43 7.24 -7.87
N GLN A 139 3.44 8.07 -7.64
CA GLN A 139 3.37 9.16 -6.65
C GLN A 139 2.42 10.26 -7.14
N GLY A 140 1.13 10.10 -6.85
CA GLY A 140 0.08 10.98 -7.38
C GLY A 140 0.08 12.36 -6.74
N VAL A 141 0.13 12.44 -5.41
CA VAL A 141 0.07 13.70 -4.64
C VAL A 141 1.25 14.61 -4.94
N ALA A 142 2.40 14.06 -5.19
CA ALA A 142 3.63 14.81 -5.46
C ALA A 142 3.73 15.40 -6.87
N GLY A 143 2.78 15.12 -7.76
CA GLY A 143 2.78 15.61 -9.14
C GLY A 143 3.01 14.54 -10.20
N ILE A 144 2.57 13.32 -9.93
CA ILE A 144 2.53 12.19 -10.87
C ILE A 144 3.94 11.76 -11.29
N HIS A 145 4.72 11.32 -10.29
CA HIS A 145 6.03 10.71 -10.55
C HIS A 145 5.91 9.20 -10.63
N CYS A 146 6.36 8.62 -11.74
CA CYS A 146 6.32 7.17 -11.97
C CYS A 146 7.67 6.54 -11.61
N PRO A 147 7.68 5.48 -10.78
CA PRO A 147 8.85 4.64 -10.67
C PRO A 147 9.10 3.92 -12.00
N ALA A 148 10.35 3.78 -12.39
CA ALA A 148 10.72 3.01 -13.58
C ALA A 148 10.56 1.50 -13.31
N ASP A 149 10.16 0.72 -14.30
CA ASP A 149 9.94 -0.72 -14.14
C ASP A 149 11.21 -1.48 -13.70
N ASP A 150 12.38 -1.08 -14.21
CA ASP A 150 13.66 -1.68 -13.81
C ASP A 150 14.06 -1.29 -12.38
N PHE A 151 13.70 -0.08 -11.93
CA PHE A 151 13.84 0.32 -10.55
C PHE A 151 12.97 -0.56 -9.63
N LEU A 152 11.69 -0.76 -9.96
CA LEU A 152 10.78 -1.62 -9.19
C LEU A 152 11.27 -3.06 -9.12
N ARG A 153 11.76 -3.62 -10.24
CA ARG A 153 12.38 -4.95 -10.26
C ARG A 153 13.62 -5.04 -9.38
N GLY A 154 14.47 -4.03 -9.44
CA GLY A 154 15.66 -3.93 -8.59
C GLY A 154 15.33 -3.81 -7.11
N LEU A 155 14.29 -3.05 -6.78
CA LEU A 155 13.79 -2.88 -5.41
C LEU A 155 13.25 -4.21 -4.86
N ARG A 156 12.44 -4.94 -5.65
CA ARG A 156 11.94 -6.27 -5.28
C ARG A 156 13.08 -7.24 -5.00
N THR A 157 14.09 -7.26 -5.88
CA THR A 157 15.25 -8.11 -5.69
C THR A 157 15.99 -7.78 -4.39
N ALA A 158 16.31 -6.50 -4.16
CA ALA A 158 17.01 -6.07 -2.95
C ALA A 158 16.21 -6.35 -1.67
N ALA A 159 14.89 -6.17 -1.69
CA ALA A 159 14.02 -6.49 -0.57
C ALA A 159 14.06 -7.99 -0.26
N SER A 160 13.97 -8.86 -1.28
CA SER A 160 14.04 -10.32 -1.11
C SER A 160 15.41 -10.77 -0.57
N GLU A 161 16.52 -10.23 -1.08
CA GLU A 161 17.89 -10.56 -0.65
C GLU A 161 18.12 -10.24 0.84
N THR A 162 17.40 -9.26 1.38
CA THR A 162 17.60 -8.76 2.75
C THR A 162 16.49 -9.18 3.72
N GLY A 163 15.46 -9.86 3.24
CA GLY A 163 14.27 -10.20 4.03
C GLY A 163 13.47 -8.97 4.48
N THR A 164 13.55 -7.88 3.71
CA THR A 164 12.75 -6.67 3.90
C THR A 164 11.41 -6.84 3.19
N GLN A 165 10.30 -6.50 3.82
CA GLN A 165 8.98 -6.62 3.20
C GLN A 165 8.73 -5.48 2.19
N LEU A 166 8.31 -5.81 0.98
CA LEU A 166 7.94 -4.83 -0.04
C LEU A 166 6.45 -4.52 0.05
N ILE A 167 6.11 -3.30 0.45
CA ILE A 167 4.75 -2.78 0.49
C ILE A 167 4.53 -1.91 -0.75
N LEU A 168 3.53 -2.28 -1.56
CA LEU A 168 3.14 -1.53 -2.75
C LEU A 168 1.84 -0.78 -2.44
N ASP A 169 1.96 0.55 -2.28
CA ASP A 169 0.82 1.43 -2.05
C ASP A 169 0.09 1.72 -3.36
N GLU A 170 -1.00 1.01 -3.57
CA GLU A 170 -1.87 1.14 -4.75
C GLU A 170 -3.18 1.89 -4.46
N ILE A 171 -3.25 2.63 -3.35
CA ILE A 171 -4.46 3.35 -2.92
C ILE A 171 -4.93 4.30 -4.01
N GLN A 172 -4.02 4.99 -4.69
CA GLN A 172 -4.36 5.91 -5.76
C GLN A 172 -4.21 5.30 -7.16
N SER A 173 -3.22 4.45 -7.38
CA SER A 173 -2.84 3.91 -8.69
C SER A 173 -3.54 2.59 -9.05
N GLY A 174 -4.09 1.88 -8.06
CA GLY A 174 -4.74 0.59 -8.27
C GLY A 174 -6.14 0.65 -8.88
N TYR A 175 -6.78 -0.50 -8.92
CA TYR A 175 -8.15 -0.70 -9.39
C TYR A 175 -8.39 -0.21 -10.83
N GLY A 176 -7.45 -0.53 -11.72
CA GLY A 176 -7.59 -0.26 -13.15
C GLY A 176 -7.17 1.15 -13.59
N ARG A 177 -6.67 2.02 -12.68
CA ARG A 177 -6.29 3.39 -13.01
C ARG A 177 -5.24 3.49 -14.13
N THR A 178 -4.35 2.51 -14.22
CA THR A 178 -3.26 2.45 -15.20
C THR A 178 -3.54 1.49 -16.36
N GLY A 179 -4.74 0.93 -16.45
CA GLY A 179 -5.11 -0.11 -17.41
C GLY A 179 -4.75 -1.53 -16.95
N ARG A 180 -4.07 -1.68 -15.82
CA ARG A 180 -3.88 -2.95 -15.09
C ARG A 180 -4.59 -2.89 -13.76
N PHE A 181 -4.88 -4.04 -13.13
CA PHE A 181 -5.55 -4.03 -11.82
C PHE A 181 -4.72 -3.26 -10.79
N PHE A 182 -3.42 -3.52 -10.73
CA PHE A 182 -2.45 -2.74 -9.96
C PHE A 182 -1.35 -2.18 -10.87
N ALA A 183 -0.86 -0.97 -10.60
CA ALA A 183 0.15 -0.30 -11.41
C ALA A 183 1.46 -1.09 -11.49
N HIS A 184 1.92 -1.66 -10.36
CA HIS A 184 3.16 -2.44 -10.27
C HIS A 184 3.18 -3.69 -11.17
N GLN A 185 2.02 -4.17 -11.60
CA GLN A 185 1.94 -5.33 -12.51
C GLN A 185 2.59 -5.05 -13.87
N ALA A 186 2.78 -3.78 -14.23
CA ALA A 186 3.56 -3.41 -15.42
C ALA A 186 5.03 -3.86 -15.30
N ALA A 187 5.61 -3.74 -14.10
CA ALA A 187 6.97 -4.17 -13.82
C ALA A 187 7.13 -5.69 -13.63
N GLY A 188 6.03 -6.44 -13.53
CA GLY A 188 6.04 -7.88 -13.33
C GLY A 188 6.54 -8.30 -11.94
N ILE A 189 6.37 -7.45 -10.93
CA ILE A 189 6.73 -7.76 -9.53
C ILE A 189 5.49 -8.07 -8.69
N ARG A 190 5.73 -8.70 -7.52
CA ARG A 190 4.70 -8.94 -6.50
C ARG A 190 5.13 -8.32 -5.16
N PRO A 191 4.19 -7.78 -4.35
CA PRO A 191 4.44 -7.40 -2.95
C PRO A 191 4.63 -8.64 -2.06
N ASP A 192 4.98 -8.41 -0.80
CA ASP A 192 4.96 -9.44 0.26
C ASP A 192 3.63 -9.46 1.00
#